data_cc59b853dbac56a12b2adb7a0ba8e38b
#
_entry.id   cc59b853dbac56a12b2adb7a0ba8e38b
#
_cell.length_a   1.000
_cell.length_b   1.000
_cell.length_c   1.000
_cell.angle_alpha   90.00
_cell.angle_beta   90.00
_cell.angle_gamma   90.00
#
_symmetry.space_group_name_H-M   'P 1'
#
loop_
_entity.id
_entity.type
_entity.pdbx_description
1 polymer ?
#
loop_
_entity_poly.entity_id
_entity_poly.type
_entity_poly.pdbx_seq_one_letter_code
_entity_poly.pdbx_strand_id
1 'polypeptide(L)'
;LDSLRGKVDAASVSAPTVYHAAIGCRLLEMGIDVLVEKPMAASVAEADRLIETAHAHGRILQVGHLERFNPAVRAVAGIVQQPLYFEVHRLGIFTPRSLDIDVVYDVMIHDLDILLAFADSPVSEVRSLGIPVVTEKVDIAHARIEFVSGAVATVTASRVSVEKIRKMRFFQAQEYISLDYSRQ
;
A
#
# COMPACT_ATOMS: atom_id res chain seq x y z
N LEU A 1 19.26 18.95 4.80
CA LEU A 1 18.00 19.33 4.14
C LEU A 1 17.88 20.84 3.94
N ASP A 2 18.36 21.66 4.89
CA ASP A 2 18.20 23.14 4.85
C ASP A 2 18.74 23.81 3.58
N SER A 3 19.72 23.19 2.93
CA SER A 3 20.27 23.65 1.64
C SER A 3 19.27 23.58 0.47
N LEU A 4 18.13 22.89 0.63
CA LEU A 4 17.07 22.76 -0.39
C LEU A 4 16.06 23.91 -0.35
N ARG A 5 15.99 24.65 0.77
CA ARG A 5 15.02 25.74 0.95
C ARG A 5 15.13 26.77 -0.17
N GLY A 6 14.00 27.02 -0.85
CA GLY A 6 13.92 27.96 -1.98
C GLY A 6 14.67 27.53 -3.25
N LYS A 7 15.13 26.27 -3.33
CA LYS A 7 15.80 25.74 -4.53
C LYS A 7 15.00 24.66 -5.23
N VAL A 8 14.04 24.06 -4.55
CA VAL A 8 13.17 23.01 -5.10
C VAL A 8 11.74 23.23 -4.60
N ASP A 9 10.76 22.86 -5.42
CA ASP A 9 9.34 22.96 -5.11
C ASP A 9 8.80 21.65 -4.54
N ALA A 10 9.40 20.50 -4.89
CA ALA A 10 9.02 19.19 -4.45
C ALA A 10 10.22 18.26 -4.25
N ALA A 11 10.06 17.26 -3.40
CA ALA A 11 11.08 16.25 -3.11
C ALA A 11 10.46 14.84 -2.96
N SER A 12 11.19 13.82 -3.44
CA SER A 12 10.88 12.42 -3.19
C SER A 12 11.72 11.90 -2.02
N VAL A 13 11.04 11.28 -1.03
CA VAL A 13 11.66 10.68 0.14
C VAL A 13 11.65 9.16 -0.02
N SER A 14 12.79 8.59 -0.40
CA SER A 14 13.03 7.14 -0.58
C SER A 14 14.09 6.59 0.38
N ALA A 15 14.17 7.18 1.56
CA ALA A 15 15.00 6.72 2.67
C ALA A 15 14.40 5.46 3.33
N PRO A 16 15.10 4.79 4.28
CA PRO A 16 14.48 3.78 5.13
C PRO A 16 13.26 4.35 5.89
N THR A 17 12.22 3.54 6.05
CA THR A 17 10.90 3.95 6.60
C THR A 17 10.98 4.72 7.92
N VAL A 18 11.90 4.32 8.80
CA VAL A 18 12.11 4.97 10.11
C VAL A 18 12.48 6.46 10.01
N TYR A 19 12.93 6.92 8.86
CA TYR A 19 13.30 8.33 8.63
C TYR A 19 12.23 9.11 7.86
N HIS A 20 11.19 8.46 7.32
CA HIS A 20 10.19 9.10 6.46
C HIS A 20 9.53 10.29 7.13
N ALA A 21 9.02 10.09 8.35
CA ALA A 21 8.31 11.13 9.08
C ALA A 21 9.21 12.33 9.40
N ALA A 22 10.42 12.08 9.88
CA ALA A 22 11.35 13.16 10.24
C ALA A 22 11.78 13.97 9.02
N ILE A 23 12.11 13.31 7.91
CA ILE A 23 12.52 13.97 6.67
C ILE A 23 11.35 14.68 6.03
N GLY A 24 10.19 14.00 5.93
CA GLY A 24 8.98 14.54 5.29
C GLY A 24 8.46 15.79 6.01
N CYS A 25 8.30 15.76 7.33
CA CYS A 25 7.88 16.92 8.10
C CYS A 25 8.83 18.11 7.89
N ARG A 26 10.13 17.86 7.95
CA ARG A 26 11.13 18.93 7.73
C ARG A 26 11.02 19.57 6.34
N LEU A 27 10.79 18.78 5.29
CA LEU A 27 10.59 19.30 3.92
C LEU A 27 9.29 20.10 3.82
N LEU A 28 8.19 19.60 4.37
CA LEU A 28 6.88 20.28 4.39
C LEU A 28 6.97 21.62 5.12
N GLU A 29 7.63 21.68 6.30
CA GLU A 29 7.90 22.91 7.05
C GLU A 29 8.74 23.93 6.27
N MET A 30 9.56 23.47 5.33
CA MET A 30 10.35 24.31 4.45
C MET A 30 9.57 24.83 3.23
N GLY A 31 8.30 24.44 3.09
CA GLY A 31 7.45 24.82 1.96
C GLY A 31 7.66 23.93 0.72
N ILE A 32 8.19 22.71 0.87
CA ILE A 32 8.48 21.77 -0.21
C ILE A 32 7.43 20.67 -0.20
N ASP A 33 6.79 20.40 -1.34
CA ASP A 33 5.86 19.29 -1.50
C ASP A 33 6.60 17.94 -1.42
N VAL A 34 5.94 16.92 -0.87
CA VAL A 34 6.61 15.65 -0.56
C VAL A 34 5.89 14.47 -1.21
N LEU A 35 6.63 13.67 -1.96
CA LEU A 35 6.30 12.28 -2.31
C LEU A 35 7.10 11.37 -1.37
N VAL A 36 6.43 10.67 -0.46
CA VAL A 36 7.07 9.70 0.43
C VAL A 36 6.84 8.28 -0.06
N GLU A 37 7.89 7.44 -0.04
CA GLU A 37 7.76 6.03 -0.39
C GLU A 37 6.92 5.26 0.64
N LYS A 38 6.35 4.13 0.18
CA LYS A 38 5.62 3.19 1.05
C LYS A 38 6.60 2.35 1.92
N PRO A 39 6.20 1.96 3.15
CA PRO A 39 5.06 2.51 3.89
C PRO A 39 5.31 3.97 4.27
N MET A 40 4.24 4.76 4.35
CA MET A 40 4.30 6.21 4.60
C MET A 40 5.13 6.58 5.83
N ALA A 41 5.04 5.78 6.89
CA ALA A 41 5.74 5.97 8.15
C ALA A 41 5.87 4.62 8.89
N ALA A 42 6.64 4.58 9.97
CA ALA A 42 6.83 3.40 10.81
C ALA A 42 5.66 3.16 11.80
N SER A 43 4.82 4.17 12.03
CA SER A 43 3.63 4.09 12.90
C SER A 43 2.52 5.02 12.42
N VAL A 44 1.28 4.75 12.87
CA VAL A 44 0.12 5.61 12.59
C VAL A 44 0.34 7.03 13.13
N ALA A 45 0.87 7.17 14.34
CA ALA A 45 1.16 8.48 14.92
C ALA A 45 2.17 9.31 14.10
N GLU A 46 3.15 8.66 13.47
CA GLU A 46 4.07 9.32 12.55
C GLU A 46 3.40 9.71 11.23
N ALA A 47 2.50 8.86 10.72
CA ALA A 47 1.71 9.16 9.53
C ALA A 47 0.78 10.36 9.78
N ASP A 48 0.08 10.38 10.90
CA ASP A 48 -0.78 11.50 11.30
C ASP A 48 0.02 12.80 11.39
N ARG A 49 1.21 12.77 12.00
CA ARG A 49 2.10 13.94 12.08
C ARG A 49 2.50 14.46 10.68
N LEU A 50 2.79 13.58 9.72
CA LEU A 50 3.07 13.97 8.34
C LEU A 50 1.87 14.68 7.70
N ILE A 51 0.67 14.12 7.87
CA ILE A 51 -0.59 14.67 7.34
C ILE A 51 -0.86 16.05 7.95
N GLU A 52 -0.79 16.15 9.28
CA GLU A 52 -1.00 17.40 10.00
C GLU A 52 0.02 18.48 9.58
N THR A 53 1.30 18.10 9.42
CA THR A 53 2.34 19.03 8.96
C THR A 53 2.06 19.53 7.55
N ALA A 54 1.64 18.64 6.64
CA ALA A 54 1.27 19.03 5.28
C ALA A 54 0.12 20.02 5.25
N HIS A 55 -0.94 19.74 6.02
CA HIS A 55 -2.10 20.65 6.17
C HIS A 55 -1.70 21.99 6.76
N ALA A 56 -0.94 22.01 7.85
CA ALA A 56 -0.51 23.24 8.53
C ALA A 56 0.30 24.18 7.63
N HIS A 57 1.07 23.63 6.68
CA HIS A 57 1.93 24.39 5.77
C HIS A 57 1.32 24.56 4.37
N GLY A 58 0.11 24.03 4.12
CA GLY A 58 -0.55 24.09 2.81
C GLY A 58 0.28 23.43 1.71
N ARG A 59 0.92 22.29 2.03
CA ARG A 59 1.76 21.53 1.12
C ARG A 59 1.13 20.21 0.70
N ILE A 60 1.54 19.71 -0.46
CA ILE A 60 1.11 18.41 -0.97
C ILE A 60 1.95 17.32 -0.30
N LEU A 61 1.29 16.33 0.27
CA LEU A 61 1.88 15.08 0.72
C LEU A 61 1.26 13.94 -0.07
N GLN A 62 2.09 13.20 -0.80
CA GLN A 62 1.67 12.03 -1.57
C GLN A 62 2.43 10.79 -1.11
N VAL A 63 1.76 9.66 -1.02
CA VAL A 63 2.40 8.37 -0.76
C VAL A 63 2.68 7.64 -2.08
N GLY A 64 3.84 6.99 -2.19
CA GLY A 64 4.32 6.28 -3.36
C GLY A 64 3.60 4.94 -3.63
N HIS A 65 2.28 4.92 -3.66
CA HIS A 65 1.48 3.75 -4.04
C HIS A 65 1.46 3.58 -5.56
N LEU A 66 2.61 3.19 -6.13
CA LEU A 66 2.84 3.15 -7.58
C LEU A 66 1.93 2.15 -8.31
N GLU A 67 1.47 1.09 -7.64
CA GLU A 67 0.58 0.09 -8.23
C GLU A 67 -0.77 0.69 -8.67
N ARG A 68 -1.22 1.82 -8.13
CA ARG A 68 -2.40 2.55 -8.63
C ARG A 68 -2.24 3.02 -10.08
N PHE A 69 -1.01 3.20 -10.53
CA PHE A 69 -0.68 3.66 -11.88
C PHE A 69 -0.34 2.52 -12.83
N ASN A 70 -0.38 1.28 -12.35
CA ASN A 70 -0.20 0.09 -13.18
C ASN A 70 -1.26 0.07 -14.29
N PRO A 71 -0.88 -0.10 -15.57
CA PRO A 71 -1.83 -0.10 -16.69
C PRO A 71 -3.00 -1.06 -16.51
N ALA A 72 -2.75 -2.25 -15.95
CA ALA A 72 -3.81 -3.23 -15.69
C ALA A 72 -4.82 -2.73 -14.64
N VAL A 73 -4.36 -2.04 -13.57
CA VAL A 73 -5.24 -1.42 -12.57
C VAL A 73 -6.07 -0.31 -13.19
N ARG A 74 -5.43 0.55 -13.98
CA ARG A 74 -6.12 1.65 -14.68
C ARG A 74 -7.14 1.16 -15.68
N ALA A 75 -6.88 0.05 -16.36
CA ALA A 75 -7.80 -0.54 -17.34
C ALA A 75 -9.11 -1.03 -16.68
N VAL A 76 -9.05 -1.53 -15.46
CA VAL A 76 -10.25 -2.04 -14.76
C VAL A 76 -10.96 -0.99 -13.90
N ALA A 77 -10.35 0.17 -13.67
CA ALA A 77 -10.91 1.21 -12.79
C ALA A 77 -12.29 1.73 -13.23
N GLY A 78 -12.61 1.71 -14.54
CA GLY A 78 -13.92 2.07 -15.06
C GLY A 78 -14.94 0.92 -15.13
N ILE A 79 -14.49 -0.31 -14.88
CA ILE A 79 -15.30 -1.53 -15.01
C ILE A 79 -15.77 -2.01 -13.62
N VAL A 80 -14.92 -1.91 -12.61
CA VAL A 80 -15.27 -2.29 -11.23
C VAL A 80 -16.22 -1.25 -10.66
N GLN A 81 -17.47 -1.65 -10.36
CA GLN A 81 -18.50 -0.72 -9.88
C GLN A 81 -19.02 -1.06 -8.48
N GLN A 82 -19.47 -2.27 -8.26
CA GLN A 82 -20.02 -2.73 -6.98
C GLN A 82 -19.48 -4.13 -6.67
N PRO A 83 -18.19 -4.23 -6.32
CA PRO A 83 -17.59 -5.53 -6.04
C PRO A 83 -18.24 -6.16 -4.81
N LEU A 84 -18.56 -7.45 -4.92
CA LEU A 84 -19.12 -8.26 -3.85
C LEU A 84 -18.03 -9.05 -3.13
N TYR A 85 -17.02 -9.49 -3.89
CA TYR A 85 -15.92 -10.29 -3.37
C TYR A 85 -14.62 -9.99 -4.09
N PHE A 86 -13.52 -9.95 -3.32
CA PHE A 86 -12.16 -9.82 -3.82
C PHE A 86 -11.33 -11.02 -3.39
N GLU A 87 -10.56 -11.55 -4.31
CA GLU A 87 -9.55 -12.56 -4.03
C GLU A 87 -8.19 -12.04 -4.49
N VAL A 88 -7.25 -11.92 -3.55
CA VAL A 88 -5.95 -11.29 -3.80
C VAL A 88 -4.82 -12.21 -3.38
N HIS A 89 -3.90 -12.46 -4.32
CA HIS A 89 -2.70 -13.22 -4.08
C HIS A 89 -1.45 -12.45 -4.56
N ARG A 90 -0.57 -12.15 -3.62
CA ARG A 90 0.76 -11.60 -3.91
C ARG A 90 1.83 -12.47 -3.27
N LEU A 91 2.35 -13.38 -4.07
CA LEU A 91 3.34 -14.35 -3.65
C LEU A 91 4.69 -14.04 -4.31
N GLY A 92 5.76 -14.10 -3.53
CA GLY A 92 7.12 -13.83 -3.97
C GLY A 92 8.10 -14.89 -3.52
N ILE A 93 9.17 -15.06 -4.30
CA ILE A 93 10.31 -15.90 -3.93
C ILE A 93 11.12 -15.13 -2.88
N PHE A 94 11.65 -15.84 -1.89
CA PHE A 94 12.46 -15.24 -0.84
C PHE A 94 13.68 -14.50 -1.42
N THR A 95 13.88 -13.29 -0.95
CA THR A 95 15.08 -12.49 -1.24
C THR A 95 15.58 -11.85 0.06
N PRO A 96 16.90 -11.76 0.29
CA PRO A 96 17.48 -11.24 1.53
C PRO A 96 17.45 -9.69 1.56
N ARG A 97 16.25 -9.10 1.38
CA ARG A 97 16.04 -7.64 1.48
C ARG A 97 14.72 -7.36 2.20
N SER A 98 14.58 -6.18 2.79
CA SER A 98 13.39 -5.76 3.56
C SER A 98 13.05 -6.76 4.68
N LEU A 99 14.09 -7.33 5.33
CA LEU A 99 13.92 -8.30 6.41
C LEU A 99 13.59 -7.64 7.75
N ASP A 100 13.71 -6.34 7.82
CA ASP A 100 13.41 -5.48 8.96
C ASP A 100 11.92 -5.20 9.14
N ILE A 101 11.11 -5.44 8.10
CA ILE A 101 9.67 -5.21 8.11
C ILE A 101 8.86 -6.47 7.78
N ASP A 102 7.59 -6.50 8.24
CA ASP A 102 6.67 -7.58 7.96
C ASP A 102 6.20 -7.58 6.50
N VAL A 103 5.81 -8.76 5.99
CA VAL A 103 5.28 -8.93 4.62
C VAL A 103 4.05 -8.06 4.35
N VAL A 104 3.31 -7.66 5.40
CA VAL A 104 2.16 -6.75 5.26
C VAL A 104 2.63 -5.38 4.75
N TYR A 105 3.66 -4.79 5.36
CA TYR A 105 4.19 -3.49 4.99
C TYR A 105 5.08 -3.52 3.74
N ASP A 106 5.72 -4.65 3.45
CA ASP A 106 6.55 -4.77 2.26
C ASP A 106 5.75 -5.12 1.00
N VAL A 107 4.84 -6.10 1.13
CA VAL A 107 4.20 -6.76 -0.02
C VAL A 107 2.69 -6.52 -0.08
N MET A 108 1.95 -6.81 1.01
CA MET A 108 0.48 -6.74 1.02
C MET A 108 -0.06 -5.32 0.86
N ILE A 109 0.66 -4.32 1.34
CA ILE A 109 0.25 -2.91 1.31
C ILE A 109 -0.15 -2.41 -0.07
N HIS A 110 0.51 -2.91 -1.12
CA HIS A 110 0.18 -2.54 -2.51
C HIS A 110 -1.23 -2.98 -2.91
N ASP A 111 -1.62 -4.19 -2.48
CA ASP A 111 -2.94 -4.73 -2.81
C ASP A 111 -4.02 -4.16 -1.89
N LEU A 112 -3.68 -3.90 -0.61
CA LEU A 112 -4.58 -3.23 0.32
C LEU A 112 -4.98 -1.84 -0.19
N ASP A 113 -4.02 -1.08 -0.72
CA ASP A 113 -4.27 0.25 -1.28
C ASP A 113 -5.25 0.20 -2.47
N ILE A 114 -5.07 -0.74 -3.39
CA ILE A 114 -5.96 -0.91 -4.55
C ILE A 114 -7.32 -1.45 -4.12
N LEU A 115 -7.33 -2.43 -3.22
CA LEU A 115 -8.55 -3.01 -2.67
C LEU A 115 -9.45 -1.95 -2.03
N LEU A 116 -8.87 -1.11 -1.16
CA LEU A 116 -9.61 -0.02 -0.50
C LEU A 116 -10.17 0.99 -1.51
N ALA A 117 -9.39 1.31 -2.56
CA ALA A 117 -9.84 2.21 -3.60
C ALA A 117 -11.02 1.65 -4.43
N PHE A 118 -11.04 0.33 -4.69
CA PHE A 118 -12.13 -0.29 -5.46
C PHE A 118 -13.34 -0.69 -4.60
N ALA A 119 -13.15 -0.99 -3.31
CA ALA A 119 -14.25 -1.29 -2.40
C ALA A 119 -15.14 -0.06 -2.15
N ASP A 120 -14.55 1.14 -2.21
CA ASP A 120 -15.20 2.45 -1.98
C ASP A 120 -16.17 2.42 -0.78
N SER A 121 -15.74 1.76 0.29
CA SER A 121 -16.56 1.53 1.49
C SER A 121 -15.66 1.39 2.72
N PRO A 122 -16.09 1.90 3.89
CA PRO A 122 -15.36 1.68 5.14
C PRO A 122 -15.21 0.20 5.47
N VAL A 123 -14.07 -0.16 6.07
CA VAL A 123 -13.85 -1.49 6.63
C VAL A 123 -14.68 -1.66 7.90
N SER A 124 -15.43 -2.76 8.01
CA SER A 124 -16.23 -3.10 9.19
C SER A 124 -15.55 -4.11 10.10
N GLU A 125 -14.83 -5.09 9.52
CA GLU A 125 -14.12 -6.12 10.29
C GLU A 125 -12.86 -6.57 9.55
N VAL A 126 -11.80 -6.91 10.33
CA VAL A 126 -10.58 -7.56 9.83
C VAL A 126 -10.28 -8.77 10.69
N ARG A 127 -10.15 -9.94 10.05
CA ARG A 127 -9.62 -11.17 10.66
C ARG A 127 -8.35 -11.55 9.93
N SER A 128 -7.24 -11.64 10.64
CA SER A 128 -5.95 -11.88 10.01
C SER A 128 -5.09 -12.86 10.81
N LEU A 129 -4.16 -13.46 10.10
CA LEU A 129 -3.06 -14.24 10.68
C LEU A 129 -1.74 -13.86 10.00
N GLY A 130 -0.66 -13.96 10.75
CA GLY A 130 0.70 -13.77 10.26
C GLY A 130 1.60 -14.89 10.78
N ILE A 131 2.46 -15.41 9.91
CA ILE A 131 3.33 -16.55 10.22
C ILE A 131 4.77 -16.21 9.83
N PRO A 132 5.73 -16.22 10.79
CA PRO A 132 7.14 -16.22 10.49
C PRO A 132 7.55 -17.64 10.04
N VAL A 133 8.32 -17.75 8.95
CA VAL A 133 8.74 -19.05 8.37
C VAL A 133 10.25 -19.11 8.22
N VAL A 134 10.86 -18.08 7.65
CA VAL A 134 12.29 -17.99 7.34
C VAL A 134 12.96 -16.89 8.17
N THR A 135 12.21 -15.82 8.49
CA THR A 135 12.71 -14.70 9.27
C THR A 135 12.02 -14.59 10.63
N GLU A 136 12.49 -13.72 11.50
CA GLU A 136 11.81 -13.40 12.76
C GLU A 136 10.56 -12.53 12.58
N LYS A 137 10.36 -11.96 11.37
CA LYS A 137 9.20 -11.17 10.99
C LYS A 137 8.14 -12.04 10.33
N VAL A 138 6.95 -11.51 10.17
CA VAL A 138 5.88 -12.19 9.43
C VAL A 138 6.28 -12.33 7.95
N ASP A 139 6.42 -13.56 7.47
CA ASP A 139 6.78 -13.90 6.10
C ASP A 139 5.57 -14.25 5.23
N ILE A 140 4.49 -14.75 5.87
CA ILE A 140 3.20 -15.04 5.23
C ILE A 140 2.13 -14.35 6.04
N ALA A 141 1.26 -13.60 5.37
CA ALA A 141 0.07 -13.01 5.97
C ALA A 141 -1.17 -13.34 5.16
N HIS A 142 -2.26 -13.62 5.88
CA HIS A 142 -3.60 -13.79 5.30
C HIS A 142 -4.57 -12.90 6.06
N ALA A 143 -5.44 -12.19 5.34
CA ALA A 143 -6.47 -11.36 5.91
C ALA A 143 -7.79 -11.57 5.20
N ARG A 144 -8.87 -11.67 5.99
CA ARG A 144 -10.25 -11.52 5.55
C ARG A 144 -10.74 -10.15 6.03
N ILE A 145 -11.20 -9.34 5.09
CA ILE A 145 -11.65 -7.96 5.33
C ILE A 145 -13.12 -7.88 4.91
N GLU A 146 -13.95 -7.38 5.79
CA GLU A 146 -15.36 -7.09 5.52
C GLU A 146 -15.58 -5.58 5.45
N PHE A 147 -16.43 -5.16 4.52
CA PHE A 147 -16.77 -3.77 4.30
C PHE A 147 -18.20 -3.47 4.72
N VAL A 148 -18.50 -2.23 5.08
CA VAL A 148 -19.85 -1.77 5.42
C VAL A 148 -20.83 -2.00 4.26
N SER A 149 -20.37 -1.94 3.01
CA SER A 149 -21.16 -2.25 1.82
C SER A 149 -21.61 -3.72 1.73
N GLY A 150 -21.08 -4.60 2.58
CA GLY A 150 -21.27 -6.05 2.50
C GLY A 150 -20.25 -6.77 1.61
N ALA A 151 -19.37 -6.05 0.92
CA ALA A 151 -18.28 -6.65 0.17
C ALA A 151 -17.30 -7.36 1.13
N VAL A 152 -16.66 -8.41 0.62
CA VAL A 152 -15.66 -9.19 1.38
C VAL A 152 -14.40 -9.34 0.55
N ALA A 153 -13.24 -9.22 1.17
CA ALA A 153 -11.96 -9.51 0.54
C ALA A 153 -11.20 -10.61 1.29
N THR A 154 -10.52 -11.48 0.54
CA THR A 154 -9.47 -12.36 1.04
C THR A 154 -8.14 -11.97 0.41
N VAL A 155 -7.16 -11.66 1.24
CA VAL A 155 -5.85 -11.18 0.81
C VAL A 155 -4.76 -12.08 1.37
N THR A 156 -3.94 -12.63 0.50
CA THR A 156 -2.79 -13.44 0.88
C THR A 156 -1.51 -12.84 0.33
N ALA A 157 -0.55 -12.58 1.20
CA ALA A 157 0.80 -12.17 0.84
C ALA A 157 1.83 -13.12 1.41
N SER A 158 2.83 -13.45 0.61
CA SER A 158 3.96 -14.28 1.02
C SER A 158 5.24 -13.80 0.33
N ARG A 159 6.34 -13.79 1.08
CA ARG A 159 7.68 -13.56 0.52
C ARG A 159 8.57 -14.81 0.52
N VAL A 160 7.96 -15.99 0.82
CA VAL A 160 8.65 -17.28 0.95
C VAL A 160 8.00 -18.37 0.08
N SER A 161 7.41 -17.97 -1.04
CA SER A 161 6.78 -18.89 -2.00
C SER A 161 7.77 -19.37 -3.05
N VAL A 162 7.44 -20.47 -3.71
CA VAL A 162 8.24 -21.04 -4.83
C VAL A 162 7.94 -20.35 -6.16
N GLU A 163 6.78 -19.69 -6.26
CA GLU A 163 6.33 -19.00 -7.46
C GLU A 163 6.06 -17.52 -7.18
N LYS A 164 6.20 -16.70 -8.23
CA LYS A 164 5.83 -15.30 -8.20
C LYS A 164 4.43 -15.13 -8.77
N ILE A 165 3.46 -14.81 -7.90
CA ILE A 165 2.07 -14.56 -8.28
C ILE A 165 1.70 -13.14 -7.85
N ARG A 166 1.07 -12.40 -8.74
CA ARG A 166 0.52 -11.06 -8.47
C ARG A 166 -0.83 -10.93 -9.15
N LYS A 167 -1.88 -11.39 -8.46
CA LYS A 167 -3.23 -11.47 -9.02
C LYS A 167 -4.26 -10.88 -8.07
N MET A 168 -5.20 -10.15 -8.65
CA MET A 168 -6.40 -9.69 -7.98
C MET A 168 -7.61 -10.06 -8.83
N ARG A 169 -8.64 -10.61 -8.20
CA ARG A 169 -9.89 -11.00 -8.83
C ARG A 169 -11.03 -10.25 -8.18
N PHE A 170 -11.93 -9.75 -8.99
CA PHE A 170 -13.12 -9.05 -8.57
C PHE A 170 -14.34 -9.85 -9.01
N PHE A 171 -15.26 -10.04 -8.10
CA PHE A 171 -16.55 -10.65 -8.36
C PHE A 171 -17.63 -9.61 -8.10
N GLN A 172 -18.34 -9.21 -9.11
CA GLN A 172 -19.51 -8.33 -9.03
C GLN A 172 -20.70 -8.99 -9.71
N ALA A 173 -21.90 -8.39 -9.63
CA ALA A 173 -23.10 -9.02 -10.17
C ALA A 173 -22.94 -9.39 -11.65
N GLN A 174 -22.99 -10.69 -11.97
CA GLN A 174 -22.87 -11.26 -13.32
C GLN A 174 -21.51 -11.07 -14.00
N GLU A 175 -20.49 -10.58 -13.29
CA GLU A 175 -19.17 -10.33 -13.86
C GLU A 175 -18.04 -10.87 -12.98
N TYR A 176 -17.03 -11.38 -13.65
CA TYR A 176 -15.76 -11.81 -13.08
C TYR A 176 -14.63 -11.10 -13.80
N ILE A 177 -13.81 -10.37 -13.04
CA ILE A 177 -12.67 -9.64 -13.55
C ILE A 177 -11.41 -10.22 -12.92
N SER A 178 -10.43 -10.60 -13.74
CA SER A 178 -9.14 -11.11 -13.28
C SER A 178 -8.03 -10.19 -13.74
N LEU A 179 -7.27 -9.68 -12.79
CA LEU A 179 -6.15 -8.78 -13.01
C LEU A 179 -4.86 -9.53 -12.67
N ASP A 180 -3.95 -9.61 -13.62
CA ASP A 180 -2.60 -10.15 -13.45
C ASP A 180 -1.58 -9.04 -13.67
N TYR A 181 -1.01 -8.53 -12.59
CA TYR A 181 -0.05 -7.42 -12.62
C TYR A 181 1.25 -7.74 -13.37
N SER A 182 1.53 -9.03 -13.59
CA SER A 182 2.76 -9.47 -14.24
C SER A 182 2.62 -9.58 -15.76
N ARG A 183 1.39 -9.73 -16.25
CA ARG A 183 1.11 -9.94 -17.67
C ARG A 183 0.63 -8.70 -18.41
N GLN A 184 0.19 -7.69 -17.67
CA GLN A 184 -0.34 -6.38 -18.12
C GLN A 184 -1.16 -6.44 -19.41
#